data_08ef14d66cf0d3689fe960d1b077af16
#
_entry.id   08ef14d66cf0d3689fe960d1b077af16
#
_cell.length_a   1.000
_cell.length_b   1.000
_cell.length_c   1.000
_cell.angle_alpha   90.00
_cell.angle_beta   90.00
_cell.angle_gamma   90.00
#
_symmetry.space_group_name_H-M   'P 1'
#
loop_
_entity.id
_entity.type
_entity.pdbx_description
1 polymer ?
#
loop_
_entity_poly.entity_id
_entity_poly.type
_entity_poly.pdbx_seq_one_letter_code
_entity_poly.pdbx_strand_id
1 'polypeptide(L)'
;EKIEEYDIPLAAIPAIKAGGDFLLTNGTIVPHLDLTRGAQLSRSFAFCSDTSYNETIIPQITGVDILYHEATFLDELKERARQTMHSTAKEAATIAAKAQVGKLIIGHYSQRYFDLSPLLEEAQVVFSETYLAKEGEKFELKREYDSDC
;
A
#
# COMPACT_ATOMS: atom_id res chain seq x y z
N GLU A 1 -29.27 4.19 7.96
CA GLU A 1 -29.33 3.06 8.92
C GLU A 1 -29.30 3.58 10.37
N LYS A 2 -28.13 3.98 10.94
CA LYS A 2 -28.08 4.53 12.32
C LYS A 2 -28.78 5.90 12.46
N ILE A 3 -28.75 6.72 11.45
CA ILE A 3 -29.46 8.03 11.39
C ILE A 3 -30.96 7.80 11.51
N GLU A 4 -31.51 6.83 10.84
CA GLU A 4 -32.93 6.47 10.86
C GLU A 4 -33.30 5.76 12.19
N GLU A 5 -32.43 4.86 12.67
CA GLU A 5 -32.63 4.11 13.92
C GLU A 5 -32.80 5.04 15.12
N TYR A 6 -31.97 6.10 15.21
CA TYR A 6 -31.98 7.04 16.33
C TYR A 6 -32.67 8.39 16.00
N ASP A 7 -33.34 8.48 14.85
CA ASP A 7 -34.02 9.70 14.38
C ASP A 7 -33.12 10.95 14.46
N ILE A 8 -31.86 10.79 13.97
CA ILE A 8 -30.85 11.84 14.07
C ILE A 8 -31.13 12.93 13.03
N PRO A 9 -31.37 14.18 13.43
CA PRO A 9 -31.59 15.27 12.49
C PRO A 9 -30.30 15.58 11.72
N LEU A 10 -30.42 15.91 10.43
CA LEU A 10 -29.28 16.22 9.56
C LEU A 10 -28.36 17.30 10.15
N ALA A 11 -28.92 18.26 10.87
CA ALA A 11 -28.16 19.32 11.54
C ALA A 11 -27.23 18.83 12.64
N ALA A 12 -27.46 17.64 13.23
CA ALA A 12 -26.58 17.06 14.26
C ALA A 12 -25.38 16.29 13.68
N ILE A 13 -25.46 15.87 12.41
CA ILE A 13 -24.43 15.04 11.77
C ILE A 13 -23.02 15.67 11.82
N PRO A 14 -22.82 16.97 11.55
CA PRO A 14 -21.48 17.57 11.63
C PRO A 14 -20.87 17.49 13.03
N ALA A 15 -21.66 17.69 14.08
CA ALA A 15 -21.18 17.60 15.46
C ALA A 15 -20.79 16.17 15.84
N ILE A 16 -21.61 15.17 15.44
CA ILE A 16 -21.32 13.74 15.64
C ILE A 16 -20.04 13.35 14.92
N LYS A 17 -19.87 13.76 13.67
CA LYS A 17 -18.63 13.50 12.90
C LYS A 17 -17.38 14.18 13.47
N ALA A 18 -17.57 15.26 14.22
CA ALA A 18 -16.49 15.95 14.94
C ALA A 18 -16.17 15.32 16.31
N GLY A 19 -16.82 14.20 16.65
CA GLY A 19 -16.60 13.48 17.90
C GLY A 19 -17.58 13.81 19.03
N GLY A 20 -18.67 14.52 18.72
CA GLY A 20 -19.73 14.83 19.70
C GLY A 20 -20.73 13.68 19.83
N ASP A 21 -21.02 13.29 21.08
CA ASP A 21 -22.08 12.34 21.37
C ASP A 21 -23.45 12.92 21.07
N PHE A 22 -24.44 12.07 20.81
CA PHE A 22 -25.79 12.50 20.47
C PHE A 22 -26.77 12.23 21.63
N LEU A 23 -27.48 13.27 22.07
CA LEU A 23 -28.52 13.17 23.10
C LEU A 23 -29.88 12.92 22.46
N LEU A 24 -30.47 11.77 22.74
CA LEU A 24 -31.83 11.42 22.33
C LEU A 24 -32.89 12.22 23.12
N THR A 25 -34.09 12.35 22.56
CA THR A 25 -35.22 13.04 23.20
C THR A 25 -35.63 12.45 24.54
N ASN A 26 -35.34 11.17 24.80
CA ASN A 26 -35.59 10.48 26.05
C ASN A 26 -34.50 10.70 27.11
N GLY A 27 -33.45 11.50 26.80
CA GLY A 27 -32.34 11.76 27.71
C GLY A 27 -31.18 10.75 27.63
N THR A 28 -31.25 9.74 26.75
CA THR A 28 -30.17 8.78 26.55
C THR A 28 -29.07 9.41 25.70
N ILE A 29 -27.81 9.25 26.11
CA ILE A 29 -26.64 9.66 25.34
C ILE A 29 -26.19 8.46 24.50
N VAL A 30 -26.08 8.66 23.19
CA VAL A 30 -25.50 7.70 22.26
C VAL A 30 -24.08 8.19 21.89
N PRO A 31 -23.03 7.40 22.21
CA PRO A 31 -21.66 7.77 21.87
C PRO A 31 -21.48 7.94 20.36
N HIS A 32 -20.68 8.92 19.94
CA HIS A 32 -20.41 9.14 18.52
C HIS A 32 -19.75 7.92 17.84
N LEU A 33 -18.99 7.13 18.59
CA LEU A 33 -18.36 5.88 18.11
C LEU A 33 -19.42 4.85 17.68
N ASP A 34 -20.58 4.82 18.32
CA ASP A 34 -21.69 3.92 17.94
C ASP A 34 -22.45 4.44 16.70
N LEU A 35 -22.31 5.73 16.40
CA LEU A 35 -23.00 6.43 15.31
C LEU A 35 -22.14 6.63 14.06
N THR A 36 -20.83 6.50 14.19
CA THR A 36 -19.89 6.73 13.10
C THR A 36 -19.14 5.43 12.76
N ARG A 37 -18.71 5.34 11.53
CA ARG A 37 -17.67 4.38 11.17
C ARG A 37 -16.33 5.08 11.23
N GLY A 38 -15.29 4.39 11.65
CA GLY A 38 -13.94 4.91 11.63
C GLY A 38 -13.57 5.54 10.28
N ALA A 39 -12.64 6.46 10.29
CA ALA A 39 -12.17 7.10 9.06
C ALA A 39 -11.69 6.02 8.08
N GLN A 40 -12.03 6.20 6.80
CA GLN A 40 -11.46 5.34 5.77
C GLN A 40 -9.95 5.58 5.72
N LEU A 41 -9.15 4.54 5.96
CA LEU A 41 -7.69 4.63 5.87
C LEU A 41 -7.28 5.07 4.46
N SER A 42 -6.42 6.08 4.40
CA SER A 42 -5.83 6.52 3.15
C SER A 42 -4.92 5.42 2.62
N ARG A 43 -4.99 5.15 1.32
CA ARG A 43 -4.11 4.20 0.66
C ARG A 43 -2.94 4.93 0.04
N SER A 44 -1.81 4.27 0.04
CA SER A 44 -0.53 4.83 -0.39
C SER A 44 0.10 3.96 -1.47
N PHE A 45 0.69 4.63 -2.46
CA PHE A 45 1.38 4.00 -3.57
C PHE A 45 2.69 4.72 -3.82
N ALA A 46 3.78 3.97 -3.96
CA ALA A 46 5.07 4.50 -4.37
C ALA A 46 5.49 3.89 -5.70
N PHE A 47 6.10 4.71 -6.56
CA PHE A 47 6.58 4.32 -7.88
C PHE A 47 8.07 4.65 -8.01
N CYS A 48 8.90 3.62 -8.11
CA CYS A 48 10.34 3.72 -8.23
C CYS A 48 10.78 3.01 -9.52
N SER A 49 11.09 3.79 -10.56
CA SER A 49 11.53 3.26 -11.85
C SER A 49 12.80 3.94 -12.31
N ASP A 50 13.55 3.27 -13.18
CA ASP A 50 14.85 3.73 -13.71
C ASP A 50 15.81 4.19 -12.61
N THR A 51 15.98 3.34 -11.61
CA THR A 51 16.80 3.63 -10.43
C THR A 51 17.71 2.48 -10.05
N SER A 52 18.96 2.77 -9.76
CA SER A 52 19.84 1.81 -9.08
C SER A 52 19.40 1.62 -7.63
N TYR A 53 19.90 0.54 -7.01
CA TYR A 53 19.66 0.28 -5.59
C TYR A 53 19.99 1.51 -4.73
N ASN A 54 19.00 2.02 -4.02
CA ASN A 54 19.12 3.23 -3.23
C ASN A 54 18.27 3.17 -1.94
N GLU A 55 18.93 2.96 -0.81
CA GLU A 55 18.25 2.89 0.49
C GLU A 55 17.77 4.25 1.02
N THR A 56 18.19 5.35 0.43
CA THR A 56 17.79 6.70 0.91
C THR A 56 16.31 6.98 0.67
N ILE A 57 15.63 6.19 -0.17
CA ILE A 57 14.20 6.30 -0.42
C ILE A 57 13.35 5.63 0.67
N ILE A 58 13.93 4.72 1.47
CA ILE A 58 13.19 3.92 2.45
C ILE A 58 12.35 4.77 3.39
N PRO A 59 12.85 5.86 4.00
CA PRO A 59 12.03 6.66 4.91
C PRO A 59 10.78 7.27 4.26
N GLN A 60 10.83 7.54 2.93
CA GLN A 60 9.71 8.15 2.20
C GLN A 60 8.64 7.14 1.79
N ILE A 61 9.00 5.86 1.69
CA ILE A 61 8.11 4.79 1.24
C ILE A 61 7.75 3.79 2.35
N THR A 62 8.18 4.07 3.58
CA THR A 62 7.89 3.18 4.72
C THR A 62 6.39 3.01 4.92
N GLY A 63 5.94 1.75 4.95
CA GLY A 63 4.56 1.37 5.22
C GLY A 63 3.58 1.66 4.08
N VAL A 64 4.03 1.98 2.86
CA VAL A 64 3.10 2.15 1.74
C VAL A 64 2.39 0.83 1.41
N ASP A 65 1.12 0.91 1.03
CA ASP A 65 0.33 -0.28 0.70
C ASP A 65 0.86 -1.02 -0.53
N ILE A 66 1.29 -0.28 -1.56
CA ILE A 66 1.91 -0.84 -2.76
C ILE A 66 3.15 -0.04 -3.12
N LEU A 67 4.25 -0.75 -3.32
CA LEU A 67 5.46 -0.26 -3.97
C LEU A 67 5.56 -0.88 -5.36
N TYR A 68 5.62 -0.05 -6.42
CA TYR A 68 6.20 -0.47 -7.69
C TYR A 68 7.69 -0.15 -7.68
N HIS A 69 8.52 -1.13 -8.01
CA HIS A 69 9.96 -0.93 -8.16
C HIS A 69 10.47 -1.61 -9.41
N GLU A 70 11.40 -0.98 -10.13
CA GLU A 70 12.08 -1.66 -11.23
C GLU A 70 12.84 -2.89 -10.73
N ALA A 71 12.97 -3.88 -11.61
CA ALA A 71 13.75 -5.10 -11.41
C ALA A 71 14.29 -5.57 -12.77
N THR A 72 15.18 -4.76 -13.32
CA THR A 72 15.66 -4.95 -14.69
C THR A 72 16.47 -6.23 -14.84
N PHE A 73 17.15 -6.68 -13.77
CA PHE A 73 18.07 -7.82 -13.81
C PHE A 73 17.86 -8.79 -12.64
N LEU A 74 18.34 -10.04 -12.81
CA LEU A 74 18.62 -10.97 -11.71
C LEU A 74 19.90 -10.55 -10.96
N ASP A 75 20.06 -10.98 -9.70
CA ASP A 75 21.19 -10.61 -8.83
C ASP A 75 22.55 -11.09 -9.38
N GLU A 76 22.56 -12.15 -10.19
CA GLU A 76 23.76 -12.60 -10.92
C GLU A 76 24.35 -11.52 -11.84
N LEU A 77 23.52 -10.59 -12.31
CA LEU A 77 23.89 -9.45 -13.15
C LEU A 77 23.96 -8.12 -12.38
N LYS A 78 24.15 -8.18 -11.07
CA LYS A 78 24.20 -7.01 -10.19
C LYS A 78 25.20 -5.93 -10.65
N GLU A 79 26.40 -6.34 -11.05
CA GLU A 79 27.38 -5.39 -11.58
C GLU A 79 26.90 -4.70 -12.86
N ARG A 80 26.17 -5.43 -13.72
CA ARG A 80 25.57 -4.85 -14.91
C ARG A 80 24.46 -3.88 -14.53
N ALA A 81 23.62 -4.22 -13.57
CA ALA A 81 22.58 -3.33 -13.04
C ALA A 81 23.19 -2.00 -12.55
N ARG A 82 24.25 -2.06 -11.76
CA ARG A 82 24.97 -0.85 -11.27
C ARG A 82 25.53 -0.01 -12.42
N GLN A 83 26.19 -0.62 -13.41
CA GLN A 83 26.76 0.09 -14.56
C GLN A 83 25.71 0.80 -15.41
N THR A 84 24.50 0.26 -15.47
CA THR A 84 23.38 0.81 -16.25
C THR A 84 22.38 1.60 -15.41
N MET A 85 22.68 1.82 -14.11
CA MET A 85 21.85 2.56 -13.18
C MET A 85 20.47 1.93 -12.96
N HIS A 86 20.42 0.60 -12.93
CA HIS A 86 19.23 -0.20 -12.67
C HIS A 86 19.36 -1.04 -11.40
N SER A 87 18.27 -1.68 -11.00
CA SER A 87 18.19 -2.58 -9.87
C SER A 87 18.02 -4.03 -10.28
N THR A 88 18.38 -4.95 -9.37
CA THR A 88 18.04 -6.38 -9.48
C THR A 88 16.71 -6.67 -8.78
N ALA A 89 16.09 -7.81 -9.09
CA ALA A 89 14.86 -8.26 -8.44
C ALA A 89 15.05 -8.42 -6.91
N LYS A 90 16.18 -8.96 -6.51
CA LYS A 90 16.56 -9.08 -5.10
C LYS A 90 16.77 -7.73 -4.42
N GLU A 91 17.35 -6.75 -5.11
CA GLU A 91 17.52 -5.39 -4.60
C GLU A 91 16.18 -4.68 -4.41
N ALA A 92 15.26 -4.79 -5.38
CA ALA A 92 13.90 -4.28 -5.28
C ALA A 92 13.15 -4.87 -4.07
N ALA A 93 13.23 -6.21 -3.90
CA ALA A 93 12.63 -6.90 -2.77
C ALA A 93 13.30 -6.53 -1.43
N THR A 94 14.60 -6.24 -1.42
CA THR A 94 15.31 -5.77 -0.21
C THR A 94 14.81 -4.39 0.22
N ILE A 95 14.58 -3.47 -0.73
CA ILE A 95 13.97 -2.16 -0.44
C ILE A 95 12.57 -2.34 0.14
N ALA A 96 11.74 -3.18 -0.48
CA ALA A 96 10.38 -3.46 -0.02
C ALA A 96 10.33 -4.01 1.40
N ALA A 97 11.20 -5.00 1.71
CA ALA A 97 11.29 -5.59 3.04
C ALA A 97 11.75 -4.57 4.10
N LYS A 98 12.78 -3.78 3.80
CA LYS A 98 13.28 -2.73 4.71
C LYS A 98 12.27 -1.63 4.95
N ALA A 99 11.51 -1.26 3.92
CA ALA A 99 10.47 -0.25 3.99
C ALA A 99 9.14 -0.79 4.58
N GLN A 100 9.03 -2.09 4.83
CA GLN A 100 7.82 -2.74 5.37
C GLN A 100 6.57 -2.41 4.55
N VAL A 101 6.68 -2.43 3.22
CA VAL A 101 5.54 -2.15 2.33
C VAL A 101 4.52 -3.28 2.37
N GLY A 102 3.27 -3.01 2.03
CA GLY A 102 2.23 -4.04 1.99
C GLY A 102 2.40 -5.03 0.84
N LYS A 103 2.73 -4.53 -0.36
CA LYS A 103 2.97 -5.33 -1.57
C LYS A 103 4.08 -4.71 -2.41
N LEU A 104 4.86 -5.56 -3.06
CA LEU A 104 5.83 -5.17 -4.07
C LEU A 104 5.35 -5.62 -5.45
N ILE A 105 5.33 -4.70 -6.40
CA ILE A 105 5.12 -4.99 -7.81
C ILE A 105 6.44 -4.70 -8.51
N ILE A 106 7.08 -5.75 -9.07
CA ILE A 106 8.30 -5.57 -9.84
C ILE A 106 7.99 -5.42 -11.33
N GLY A 107 8.77 -4.60 -12.02
CA GLY A 107 8.59 -4.33 -13.45
C GLY A 107 9.87 -3.80 -14.11
N HIS A 108 9.74 -3.23 -15.32
CA HIS A 108 10.88 -2.70 -16.08
C HIS A 108 11.94 -3.76 -16.39
N TYR A 109 11.51 -4.93 -16.85
CA TYR A 109 12.38 -6.08 -17.11
C TYR A 109 13.27 -5.88 -18.33
N SER A 110 14.51 -6.38 -18.28
CA SER A 110 15.38 -6.46 -19.45
C SER A 110 14.75 -7.38 -20.52
N GLN A 111 14.78 -6.97 -21.77
CA GLN A 111 14.31 -7.77 -22.92
C GLN A 111 14.99 -9.14 -23.08
N ARG A 112 16.06 -9.41 -22.35
CA ARG A 112 16.74 -10.71 -22.32
C ARG A 112 15.91 -11.81 -21.64
N TYR A 113 14.95 -11.43 -20.77
CA TYR A 113 14.12 -12.38 -20.03
C TYR A 113 12.79 -12.59 -20.76
N PHE A 114 12.67 -13.74 -21.43
CA PHE A 114 11.40 -14.18 -22.02
C PHE A 114 10.47 -14.81 -20.97
N ASP A 115 11.07 -15.46 -19.98
CA ASP A 115 10.39 -15.96 -18.79
C ASP A 115 10.76 -15.08 -17.60
N LEU A 116 9.75 -14.53 -16.94
CA LEU A 116 9.90 -13.65 -15.79
C LEU A 116 9.84 -14.39 -14.45
N SER A 117 9.56 -15.70 -14.48
CA SER A 117 9.47 -16.51 -13.26
C SER A 117 10.74 -16.45 -12.39
N PRO A 118 11.96 -16.50 -12.94
CA PRO A 118 13.18 -16.40 -12.14
C PRO A 118 13.30 -15.07 -11.37
N LEU A 119 12.87 -13.94 -11.98
CA LEU A 119 12.86 -12.62 -11.33
C LEU A 119 11.88 -12.59 -10.15
N LEU A 120 10.70 -13.19 -10.34
CA LEU A 120 9.69 -13.30 -9.29
C LEU A 120 10.18 -14.17 -8.13
N GLU A 121 10.71 -15.36 -8.44
CA GLU A 121 11.22 -16.31 -7.45
C GLU A 121 12.35 -15.69 -6.63
N GLU A 122 13.31 -15.03 -7.27
CA GLU A 122 14.41 -14.34 -6.59
C GLU A 122 13.90 -13.26 -5.64
N ALA A 123 12.93 -12.45 -6.08
CA ALA A 123 12.36 -11.40 -5.25
C ALA A 123 11.54 -11.98 -4.09
N GLN A 124 10.74 -13.02 -4.32
CA GLN A 124 9.88 -13.64 -3.30
C GLN A 124 10.67 -14.34 -2.18
N VAL A 125 11.89 -14.79 -2.44
CA VAL A 125 12.79 -15.29 -1.37
C VAL A 125 13.07 -14.21 -0.32
N VAL A 126 13.09 -12.92 -0.72
CA VAL A 126 13.39 -11.79 0.17
C VAL A 126 12.10 -11.15 0.70
N PHE A 127 11.08 -11.01 -0.15
CA PHE A 127 9.80 -10.41 0.18
C PHE A 127 8.66 -11.18 -0.51
N SER A 128 7.94 -12.01 0.25
CA SER A 128 6.94 -12.95 -0.27
C SER A 128 5.78 -12.28 -1.02
N GLU A 129 5.34 -11.10 -0.55
CA GLU A 129 4.25 -10.32 -1.16
C GLU A 129 4.71 -9.58 -2.43
N THR A 130 5.44 -10.27 -3.30
CA THR A 130 5.95 -9.75 -4.57
C THR A 130 5.17 -10.30 -5.75
N TYR A 131 4.86 -9.44 -6.71
CA TYR A 131 4.08 -9.72 -7.91
C TYR A 131 4.77 -9.15 -9.15
N LEU A 132 4.56 -9.79 -10.30
CA LEU A 132 5.02 -9.26 -11.59
C LEU A 132 4.06 -8.18 -12.11
N ALA A 133 4.59 -7.05 -12.56
CA ALA A 133 3.82 -6.13 -13.38
C ALA A 133 3.59 -6.74 -14.78
N LYS A 134 2.33 -6.83 -15.19
CA LYS A 134 1.93 -7.26 -16.54
C LYS A 134 1.00 -6.22 -17.13
N GLU A 135 1.12 -5.99 -18.43
CA GLU A 135 0.25 -5.05 -19.14
C GLU A 135 -1.23 -5.45 -19.01
N GLY A 136 -2.06 -4.48 -18.62
CA GLY A 136 -3.50 -4.68 -18.42
C GLY A 136 -3.90 -5.31 -17.09
N GLU A 137 -2.97 -5.75 -16.25
CA GLU A 137 -3.26 -6.28 -14.92
C GLU A 137 -3.61 -5.14 -13.95
N LYS A 138 -4.59 -5.42 -13.08
CA LYS A 138 -5.04 -4.46 -12.06
C LYS A 138 -4.71 -5.00 -10.68
N PHE A 139 -4.07 -4.17 -9.87
CA PHE A 139 -3.80 -4.44 -8.47
C PHE A 139 -4.76 -3.64 -7.61
N GLU A 140 -5.68 -4.33 -6.94
CA GLU A 140 -6.68 -3.70 -6.09
C GLU A 140 -6.25 -3.75 -4.63
N LEU A 141 -6.39 -2.62 -3.95
CA LEU A 141 -6.30 -2.54 -2.49
C LEU A 141 -7.70 -2.60 -1.91
N LYS A 142 -7.93 -3.55 -1.01
CA LYS A 142 -9.20 -3.62 -0.26
C LYS A 142 -9.38 -2.34 0.55
N ARG A 143 -10.64 -1.92 0.70
CA ARG A 143 -10.99 -0.81 1.59
C ARG A 143 -11.00 -1.34 3.02
N GLU A 144 -10.14 -0.79 3.84
CA GLU A 144 -10.13 -1.03 5.27
C GLU A 144 -10.61 0.24 5.98
N TYR A 145 -11.31 0.05 7.08
CA TYR A 145 -11.72 1.13 7.97
C TYR A 145 -10.89 1.00 9.25
N ASP A 146 -10.53 2.12 9.82
CA ASP A 146 -9.88 2.14 11.12
C ASP A 146 -10.81 1.48 12.14
N SER A 147 -10.34 0.40 12.77
CA SER A 147 -11.10 -0.34 13.78
C SER A 147 -10.97 0.27 15.19
N ASP A 148 -10.09 1.27 15.34
CA ASP A 148 -9.74 1.87 16.63
C ASP A 148 -10.39 3.25 16.85
N CYS A 149 -11.41 3.62 16.04
CA CYS A 149 -12.22 4.82 16.23
C CYS A 149 -13.60 4.51 16.76
#